data_0023467d9c7167c2a573dab12759f7a8
#
_entry.id   0023467d9c7167c2a573dab12759f7a8
#
_cell.length_a   1.000
_cell.length_b   1.000
_cell.length_c   1.000
_cell.angle_alpha   90.00
_cell.angle_beta   90.00
_cell.angle_gamma   90.00
#
_symmetry.space_group_name_H-M   'P 1'
#
loop_
_entity.id
_entity.type
_entity.pdbx_description
1 polymer ?
#
loop_
_entity_poly.entity_id
_entity_poly.type
_entity_poly.pdbx_seq_one_letter_code
_entity_poly.pdbx_strand_id
1 'polypeptide(L)'
;MPITGAIWYQGESNINDGAAYTDKMLKLVNSWRDAWSRNSEQFPFYFVQLAPFKYKYGNDELLPEFWIAQAAAEKQIPNTAMAVINDIGNLSDIHPRNKAPVGERLGLLAKHNTYGHQDSIAHSPKPESVDTKGKYLRISFAHTGSGLSTRDGTIPKGFDLAGIDGKFD
;
A
#
# COMPACT_ATOMS: atom_id res chain seq x y z
N MET A 1 15.00 3.15 25.46
CA MET A 1 13.89 2.17 25.53
C MET A 1 14.01 1.25 24.34
N PRO A 2 14.01 -0.06 24.51
CA PRO A 2 14.05 -0.98 23.37
C PRO A 2 12.72 -0.90 22.59
N ILE A 3 12.79 -0.75 21.28
CA ILE A 3 11.65 -0.84 20.36
C ILE A 3 11.91 -1.94 19.36
N THR A 4 10.85 -2.64 18.95
CA THR A 4 10.95 -3.74 17.97
C THR A 4 10.87 -3.24 16.54
N GLY A 5 10.19 -2.13 16.30
CA GLY A 5 9.99 -1.54 14.97
C GLY A 5 9.06 -0.34 15.03
N ALA A 6 8.62 0.14 13.89
CA ALA A 6 7.71 1.28 13.80
C ALA A 6 6.50 0.98 12.91
N ILE A 7 5.39 1.64 13.23
CA ILE A 7 4.23 1.77 12.35
C ILE A 7 4.06 3.23 11.98
N TRP A 8 3.69 3.51 10.73
CA TRP A 8 3.67 4.85 10.16
C TRP A 8 2.42 5.10 9.33
N TYR A 9 1.73 6.20 9.59
CA TYR A 9 0.59 6.63 8.78
C TYR A 9 0.68 8.13 8.54
N GLN A 10 1.12 8.52 7.34
CA GLN A 10 1.32 9.91 6.93
C GLN A 10 1.43 9.97 5.39
N GLY A 11 1.17 11.13 4.81
CA GLY A 11 1.38 11.36 3.38
C GLY A 11 0.58 12.52 2.80
N GLU A 12 -0.44 13.00 3.49
CA GLU A 12 -1.41 13.99 2.98
C GLU A 12 -0.73 15.28 2.50
N SER A 13 0.24 15.78 3.25
CA SER A 13 1.02 16.97 2.88
C SER A 13 2.08 16.71 1.80
N ASN A 14 2.32 15.44 1.47
CA ASN A 14 3.30 15.02 0.49
C ASN A 14 2.68 14.59 -0.85
N ILE A 15 1.38 14.78 -1.04
CA ILE A 15 0.63 14.32 -2.21
C ILE A 15 1.25 14.81 -3.53
N ASN A 16 1.90 15.97 -3.54
CA ASN A 16 2.55 16.55 -4.71
C ASN A 16 4.00 16.09 -4.91
N ASP A 17 4.54 15.23 -4.04
CA ASP A 17 5.93 14.79 -4.14
C ASP A 17 6.14 13.76 -5.27
N GLY A 18 5.08 13.07 -5.70
CA GLY A 18 5.20 12.01 -6.71
C GLY A 18 6.28 11.00 -6.33
N ALA A 19 7.12 10.62 -7.29
CA ALA A 19 8.19 9.65 -7.09
C ALA A 19 9.22 10.06 -6.00
N ALA A 20 9.41 11.35 -5.74
CA ALA A 20 10.34 11.83 -4.70
C ALA A 20 9.93 11.39 -3.28
N TYR A 21 8.67 11.01 -3.07
CA TYR A 21 8.23 10.45 -1.78
C TYR A 21 8.94 9.14 -1.43
N THR A 22 9.26 8.31 -2.42
CA THR A 22 10.03 7.07 -2.21
C THR A 22 11.38 7.35 -1.54
N ASP A 23 12.12 8.35 -2.04
CA ASP A 23 13.41 8.75 -1.47
C ASP A 23 13.27 9.34 -0.07
N LYS A 24 12.20 10.11 0.17
CA LYS A 24 11.91 10.65 1.52
C LYS A 24 11.65 9.56 2.52
N MET A 25 10.85 8.54 2.15
CA MET A 25 10.59 7.37 2.97
C MET A 25 11.87 6.58 3.26
N LEU A 26 12.71 6.34 2.24
CA LEU A 26 13.99 5.66 2.41
C LEU A 26 14.88 6.38 3.44
N LYS A 27 15.00 7.70 3.32
CA LYS A 27 15.78 8.53 4.24
C LYS A 27 15.21 8.51 5.65
N LEU A 28 13.89 8.61 5.79
CA LEU A 28 13.19 8.54 7.08
C LEU A 28 13.49 7.21 7.79
N VAL A 29 13.26 6.10 7.11
CA VAL A 29 13.44 4.76 7.68
C VAL A 29 14.89 4.53 8.08
N ASN A 30 15.84 4.88 7.22
CA ASN A 30 17.27 4.74 7.52
C ASN A 30 17.69 5.64 8.69
N SER A 31 17.24 6.89 8.74
CA SER A 31 17.54 7.80 9.86
C SER A 31 17.03 7.25 11.20
N TRP A 32 15.86 6.62 11.20
CA TRP A 32 15.35 5.99 12.42
C TRP A 32 16.15 4.75 12.80
N ARG A 33 16.50 3.89 11.83
CA ARG A 33 17.37 2.74 12.08
C ARG A 33 18.71 3.16 12.70
N ASP A 34 19.32 4.20 12.15
CA ASP A 34 20.58 4.76 12.68
C ASP A 34 20.40 5.32 14.10
N ALA A 35 19.31 6.10 14.33
CA ALA A 35 19.04 6.69 15.64
C ALA A 35 18.84 5.65 16.76
N TRP A 36 18.32 4.46 16.43
CA TRP A 36 18.19 3.34 17.36
C TRP A 36 19.33 2.33 17.27
N SER A 37 20.38 2.60 16.47
CA SER A 37 21.49 1.67 16.23
C SER A 37 21.01 0.27 15.84
N ARG A 38 20.05 0.23 14.90
CA ARG A 38 19.44 -0.99 14.36
C ARG A 38 19.67 -1.10 12.86
N ASN A 39 19.87 -2.30 12.37
CA ASN A 39 19.86 -2.55 10.92
C ASN A 39 18.43 -2.84 10.40
N SER A 40 18.31 -3.07 9.12
CA SER A 40 17.02 -3.36 8.49
C SER A 40 16.34 -4.62 9.04
N GLU A 41 17.08 -5.65 9.41
CA GLU A 41 16.53 -6.90 9.96
C GLU A 41 15.97 -6.71 11.36
N GLN A 42 16.58 -5.82 12.14
CA GLN A 42 16.24 -5.58 13.55
C GLN A 42 15.15 -4.52 13.74
N PHE A 43 14.83 -3.76 12.69
CA PHE A 43 13.87 -2.66 12.75
C PHE A 43 12.90 -2.71 11.57
N PRO A 44 11.85 -3.55 11.62
CA PRO A 44 10.76 -3.53 10.67
C PRO A 44 10.04 -2.18 10.70
N PHE A 45 9.60 -1.74 9.52
CA PHE A 45 8.87 -0.49 9.36
C PHE A 45 7.61 -0.74 8.52
N TYR A 46 6.43 -0.73 9.16
CA TYR A 46 5.16 -0.95 8.49
C TYR A 46 4.42 0.36 8.34
N PHE A 47 3.91 0.61 7.15
CA PHE A 47 3.23 1.87 6.89
C PHE A 47 1.89 1.68 6.19
N VAL A 48 1.07 2.72 6.24
CA VAL A 48 -0.27 2.72 5.68
C VAL A 48 -0.23 3.43 4.33
N GLN A 49 -0.82 2.84 3.30
CA GLN A 49 -1.12 3.53 2.06
C GLN A 49 -2.09 4.68 2.35
N LEU A 50 -1.87 5.83 1.73
CA LEU A 50 -2.73 6.98 1.96
C LEU A 50 -4.18 6.66 1.58
N ALA A 51 -5.12 7.05 2.46
CA ALA A 51 -6.54 6.79 2.24
C ALA A 51 -7.08 7.53 1.01
N PRO A 52 -8.08 7.00 0.32
CA PRO A 52 -8.79 7.73 -0.73
C PRO A 52 -9.39 9.02 -0.16
N PHE A 53 -9.11 10.13 -0.84
CA PHE A 53 -9.67 11.45 -0.51
C PHE A 53 -9.74 12.31 -1.78
N LYS A 54 -10.80 13.10 -1.92
CA LYS A 54 -10.95 14.02 -3.04
C LYS A 54 -10.26 15.35 -2.71
N TYR A 55 -9.04 15.52 -3.19
CA TYR A 55 -8.29 16.76 -3.02
C TYR A 55 -8.93 17.89 -3.85
N LYS A 56 -9.04 19.09 -3.24
CA LYS A 56 -9.77 20.24 -3.83
C LYS A 56 -9.10 20.84 -5.08
N TYR A 57 -7.83 20.54 -5.35
CA TYR A 57 -7.04 21.18 -6.39
C TYR A 57 -6.78 20.26 -7.58
N GLY A 58 -7.86 19.81 -8.20
CA GLY A 58 -7.98 19.64 -9.65
C GLY A 58 -7.08 18.64 -10.40
N ASN A 59 -6.25 17.83 -9.74
CA ASN A 59 -5.56 16.75 -10.42
C ASN A 59 -5.89 15.41 -9.76
N ASP A 60 -6.78 14.65 -10.37
CA ASP A 60 -7.22 13.35 -9.89
C ASP A 60 -6.09 12.29 -10.00
N GLU A 61 -5.00 12.59 -10.70
CA GLU A 61 -3.84 11.70 -10.87
C GLU A 61 -2.87 11.74 -9.67
N LEU A 62 -2.87 12.81 -8.86
CA LEU A 62 -1.93 12.98 -7.76
C LEU A 62 -1.97 11.84 -6.74
N LEU A 63 -3.16 11.39 -6.38
CA LEU A 63 -3.30 10.31 -5.40
C LEU A 63 -2.85 8.94 -5.95
N PRO A 64 -3.23 8.53 -7.16
CA PRO A 64 -2.67 7.35 -7.81
C PRO A 64 -1.13 7.39 -7.95
N GLU A 65 -0.56 8.52 -8.38
CA GLU A 65 0.90 8.69 -8.45
C GLU A 65 1.57 8.54 -7.09
N PHE A 66 0.96 9.10 -6.04
CA PHE A 66 1.45 8.97 -4.68
C PHE A 66 1.39 7.52 -4.19
N TRP A 67 0.32 6.77 -4.49
CA TRP A 67 0.23 5.34 -4.19
C TRP A 67 1.30 4.51 -4.89
N ILE A 68 1.64 4.86 -6.15
CA ILE A 68 2.75 4.23 -6.88
C ILE A 68 4.07 4.47 -6.13
N ALA A 69 4.30 5.70 -5.66
CA ALA A 69 5.50 6.03 -4.88
C ALA A 69 5.55 5.29 -3.53
N GLN A 70 4.42 5.13 -2.85
CA GLN A 70 4.32 4.33 -1.63
C GLN A 70 4.60 2.84 -1.91
N ALA A 71 4.06 2.29 -2.99
CA ALA A 71 4.33 0.90 -3.38
C ALA A 71 5.81 0.70 -3.78
N ALA A 72 6.42 1.70 -4.43
CA ALA A 72 7.85 1.67 -4.73
C ALA A 72 8.70 1.70 -3.45
N ALA A 73 8.31 2.48 -2.44
CA ALA A 73 8.98 2.51 -1.14
C ALA A 73 8.94 1.14 -0.45
N GLU A 74 7.78 0.46 -0.44
CA GLU A 74 7.69 -0.90 0.09
C GLU A 74 8.63 -1.88 -0.62
N LYS A 75 8.77 -1.75 -1.94
CA LYS A 75 9.63 -2.64 -2.73
C LYS A 75 11.13 -2.36 -2.54
N GLN A 76 11.50 -1.09 -2.35
CA GLN A 76 12.91 -0.66 -2.32
C GLN A 76 13.51 -0.67 -0.92
N ILE A 77 12.70 -0.50 0.13
CA ILE A 77 13.19 -0.41 1.50
C ILE A 77 13.10 -1.79 2.16
N PRO A 78 14.22 -2.41 2.53
CA PRO A 78 14.22 -3.72 3.16
C PRO A 78 13.40 -3.75 4.46
N ASN A 79 12.75 -4.87 4.74
CA ASN A 79 11.93 -5.10 5.95
C ASN A 79 10.88 -4.01 6.19
N THR A 80 10.18 -3.65 5.11
CA THR A 80 8.98 -2.81 5.14
C THR A 80 7.79 -3.58 4.57
N ALA A 81 6.59 -3.18 4.98
CA ALA A 81 5.36 -3.65 4.37
C ALA A 81 4.28 -2.57 4.47
N MET A 82 3.37 -2.56 3.49
CA MET A 82 2.33 -1.55 3.36
C MET A 82 0.94 -2.14 3.60
N ALA A 83 0.20 -1.53 4.52
CA ALA A 83 -1.21 -1.79 4.71
C ALA A 83 -2.03 -0.96 3.71
N VAL A 84 -2.63 -1.63 2.74
CA VAL A 84 -3.52 -1.00 1.74
C VAL A 84 -4.89 -0.74 2.36
N ILE A 85 -5.44 0.47 2.19
CA ILE A 85 -6.69 0.90 2.81
C ILE A 85 -7.66 1.60 1.86
N ASN A 86 -7.59 1.31 0.56
CA ASN A 86 -8.44 1.94 -0.46
C ASN A 86 -9.95 1.71 -0.23
N ASP A 87 -10.30 0.68 0.50
CA ASP A 87 -11.68 0.26 0.80
C ASP A 87 -12.26 0.87 2.10
N ILE A 88 -11.47 1.63 2.85
CA ILE A 88 -11.87 2.19 4.16
C ILE A 88 -11.64 3.69 4.30
N GLY A 89 -11.30 4.36 3.19
CA GLY A 89 -11.18 5.81 3.13
C GLY A 89 -12.54 6.52 3.11
N ASN A 90 -12.50 7.83 3.11
CA ASN A 90 -13.66 8.70 2.92
C ASN A 90 -13.28 9.85 1.99
N LEU A 91 -13.92 9.91 0.81
CA LEU A 91 -13.60 10.91 -0.20
C LEU A 91 -13.86 12.37 0.24
N SER A 92 -14.70 12.57 1.26
CA SER A 92 -15.05 13.89 1.80
C SER A 92 -14.42 14.22 3.16
N ASP A 93 -13.74 13.26 3.80
CA ASP A 93 -13.06 13.47 5.08
C ASP A 93 -11.63 12.91 5.00
N ILE A 94 -10.65 13.82 5.01
CA ILE A 94 -9.23 13.47 4.96
C ILE A 94 -8.76 12.67 6.19
N HIS A 95 -9.55 12.73 7.28
CA HIS A 95 -9.31 12.00 8.52
C HIS A 95 -10.39 10.92 8.75
N PRO A 96 -10.41 9.84 7.94
CA PRO A 96 -11.44 8.81 8.08
C PRO A 96 -11.41 8.20 9.49
N ARG A 97 -12.58 8.13 10.13
CA ARG A 97 -12.70 7.74 11.56
C ARG A 97 -12.53 6.25 11.78
N ASN A 98 -12.79 5.43 10.79
CA ASN A 98 -12.70 3.98 10.90
C ASN A 98 -11.25 3.51 10.90
N LYS A 99 -10.58 3.59 12.06
CA LYS A 99 -9.16 3.20 12.21
C LYS A 99 -8.95 1.75 12.65
N ALA A 100 -9.98 1.05 13.11
CA ALA A 100 -9.84 -0.34 13.54
C ALA A 100 -9.29 -1.26 12.44
N PRO A 101 -9.83 -1.27 11.18
CA PRO A 101 -9.25 -2.09 10.12
C PRO A 101 -7.82 -1.71 9.72
N VAL A 102 -7.44 -0.42 9.90
CA VAL A 102 -6.06 0.02 9.67
C VAL A 102 -5.11 -0.65 10.67
N GLY A 103 -5.48 -0.61 11.97
CA GLY A 103 -4.72 -1.27 13.02
C GLY A 103 -4.66 -2.78 12.85
N GLU A 104 -5.77 -3.42 12.45
CA GLU A 104 -5.83 -4.85 12.17
C GLU A 104 -4.87 -5.24 11.05
N ARG A 105 -4.84 -4.51 9.92
CA ARG A 105 -3.93 -4.78 8.79
C ARG A 105 -2.47 -4.60 9.18
N LEU A 106 -2.13 -3.54 9.90
CA LEU A 106 -0.77 -3.36 10.44
C LEU A 106 -0.40 -4.48 11.43
N GLY A 107 -1.34 -4.90 12.28
CA GLY A 107 -1.16 -6.01 13.20
C GLY A 107 -0.92 -7.35 12.49
N LEU A 108 -1.65 -7.63 11.40
CA LEU A 108 -1.43 -8.82 10.56
C LEU A 108 -0.05 -8.80 9.92
N LEU A 109 0.40 -7.67 9.38
CA LEU A 109 1.74 -7.52 8.83
C LEU A 109 2.81 -7.79 9.89
N ALA A 110 2.65 -7.22 11.10
CA ALA A 110 3.59 -7.45 12.20
C ALA A 110 3.60 -8.92 12.64
N LYS A 111 2.43 -9.53 12.82
CA LYS A 111 2.31 -10.96 13.19
C LYS A 111 3.03 -11.85 12.18
N HIS A 112 2.81 -11.62 10.89
CA HIS A 112 3.42 -12.42 9.83
C HIS A 112 4.93 -12.17 9.69
N ASN A 113 5.32 -10.91 9.47
CA ASN A 113 6.69 -10.59 9.08
C ASN A 113 7.66 -10.49 10.27
N THR A 114 7.18 -10.07 11.45
CA THR A 114 8.03 -9.89 12.64
C THR A 114 7.97 -11.08 13.58
N TYR A 115 6.77 -11.63 13.80
CA TYR A 115 6.55 -12.68 14.78
C TYR A 115 6.36 -14.08 14.19
N GLY A 116 6.49 -14.23 12.85
CA GLY A 116 6.55 -15.52 12.17
C GLY A 116 5.24 -16.31 12.10
N HIS A 117 4.09 -15.67 12.33
CA HIS A 117 2.78 -16.32 12.18
C HIS A 117 2.40 -16.44 10.70
N GLN A 118 2.50 -17.64 10.14
CA GLN A 118 2.24 -17.91 8.71
C GLN A 118 0.79 -18.36 8.42
N ASP A 119 -0.04 -18.48 9.43
CA ASP A 119 -1.41 -18.98 9.37
C ASP A 119 -2.46 -17.93 8.94
N SER A 120 -2.04 -16.70 8.74
CA SER A 120 -2.91 -15.58 8.36
C SER A 120 -2.47 -14.90 7.07
N ILE A 121 -3.45 -14.48 6.26
CA ILE A 121 -3.19 -13.62 5.09
C ILE A 121 -2.89 -12.21 5.59
N ALA A 122 -1.64 -11.83 5.55
CA ALA A 122 -1.17 -10.54 6.05
C ALA A 122 -1.05 -9.47 4.94
N HIS A 123 -0.75 -9.89 3.72
CA HIS A 123 -0.56 -8.99 2.60
C HIS A 123 -1.83 -8.91 1.73
N SER A 124 -2.15 -7.72 1.26
CA SER A 124 -3.19 -7.52 0.25
C SER A 124 -2.80 -8.17 -1.07
N PRO A 125 -3.77 -8.63 -1.88
CA PRO A 125 -3.49 -9.08 -3.24
C PRO A 125 -2.76 -7.99 -4.03
N LYS A 126 -1.68 -8.37 -4.72
CA LYS A 126 -0.88 -7.45 -5.56
C LYS A 126 -0.88 -7.94 -7.00
N PRO A 127 -1.13 -7.08 -8.00
CA PRO A 127 -0.93 -7.43 -9.39
C PRO A 127 0.51 -7.88 -9.62
N GLU A 128 0.69 -9.02 -10.30
CA GLU A 128 1.99 -9.63 -10.56
C GLU A 128 2.30 -9.67 -12.05
N SER A 129 1.31 -10.06 -12.87
CA SER A 129 1.45 -10.06 -14.32
C SER A 129 0.13 -9.78 -15.03
N VAL A 130 0.24 -9.30 -16.27
CA VAL A 130 -0.89 -9.14 -17.20
C VAL A 130 -0.53 -9.85 -18.49
N ASP A 131 -1.35 -10.82 -18.88
CA ASP A 131 -1.18 -11.62 -20.09
C ASP A 131 -2.37 -11.43 -21.05
N THR A 132 -2.08 -11.31 -22.33
CA THR A 132 -3.14 -11.32 -23.37
C THR A 132 -3.48 -12.76 -23.72
N LYS A 133 -4.76 -13.12 -23.64
CA LYS A 133 -5.32 -14.42 -24.00
C LYS A 133 -6.45 -14.25 -25.03
N GLY A 134 -6.06 -14.18 -26.30
CA GLY A 134 -7.00 -13.89 -27.39
C GLY A 134 -7.61 -12.49 -27.23
N LYS A 135 -8.92 -12.40 -26.95
CA LYS A 135 -9.65 -11.14 -26.71
C LYS A 135 -9.77 -10.77 -25.22
N TYR A 136 -9.11 -11.49 -24.34
CA TYR A 136 -9.15 -11.26 -22.89
C TYR A 136 -7.80 -10.85 -22.36
N LEU A 137 -7.77 -10.01 -21.34
CA LEU A 137 -6.62 -9.79 -20.47
C LEU A 137 -6.76 -10.67 -19.23
N ARG A 138 -5.69 -11.37 -18.89
CA ARG A 138 -5.60 -12.12 -17.64
C ARG A 138 -4.65 -11.38 -16.71
N ILE A 139 -5.14 -10.97 -15.56
CA ILE A 139 -4.33 -10.37 -14.49
C ILE A 139 -4.09 -11.43 -13.43
N SER A 140 -2.83 -11.73 -13.14
CA SER A 140 -2.44 -12.60 -12.03
C SER A 140 -2.08 -11.77 -10.82
N PHE A 141 -2.41 -12.28 -9.63
CA PHE A 141 -2.16 -11.60 -8.37
C PHE A 141 -1.36 -12.50 -7.44
N ALA A 142 -0.38 -11.93 -6.75
CA ALA A 142 0.26 -12.53 -5.59
C ALA A 142 -0.62 -12.36 -4.32
N HIS A 143 -0.34 -13.14 -3.29
CA HIS A 143 -1.01 -13.09 -1.98
C HIS A 143 -2.51 -13.35 -2.03
N THR A 144 -2.95 -14.27 -2.87
CA THR A 144 -4.38 -14.56 -3.07
C THR A 144 -4.94 -15.58 -2.08
N GLY A 145 -4.11 -16.26 -1.30
CA GLY A 145 -4.55 -17.32 -0.39
C GLY A 145 -5.32 -18.41 -1.13
N SER A 146 -6.56 -18.66 -0.71
CA SER A 146 -7.46 -19.64 -1.36
C SER A 146 -8.18 -19.11 -2.60
N GLY A 147 -7.90 -17.89 -3.04
CA GLY A 147 -8.51 -17.23 -4.19
C GLY A 147 -8.88 -15.77 -3.92
N LEU A 148 -9.39 -15.10 -4.94
CA LEU A 148 -9.89 -13.72 -4.85
C LEU A 148 -11.40 -13.71 -4.70
N SER A 149 -11.89 -12.82 -3.85
CA SER A 149 -13.30 -12.51 -3.73
C SER A 149 -13.49 -11.01 -3.49
N THR A 150 -14.62 -10.49 -3.91
CA THR A 150 -15.02 -9.13 -3.56
C THR A 150 -15.78 -9.14 -2.24
N ARG A 151 -15.67 -8.07 -1.46
CA ARG A 151 -16.33 -7.95 -0.16
C ARG A 151 -17.85 -8.05 -0.26
N ASP A 152 -18.42 -7.53 -1.33
CA ASP A 152 -19.86 -7.52 -1.60
C ASP A 152 -20.35 -8.69 -2.47
N GLY A 153 -19.47 -9.62 -2.85
CA GLY A 153 -19.77 -10.77 -3.71
C GLY A 153 -20.05 -10.39 -5.16
N THR A 154 -19.85 -9.15 -5.56
CA THR A 154 -20.08 -8.70 -6.94
C THR A 154 -18.84 -8.86 -7.83
N ILE A 155 -18.94 -8.50 -9.10
CA ILE A 155 -17.81 -8.48 -10.02
C ILE A 155 -16.76 -7.47 -9.52
N PRO A 156 -15.44 -7.79 -9.57
CA PRO A 156 -14.40 -6.85 -9.22
C PRO A 156 -14.52 -5.55 -10.02
N LYS A 157 -14.37 -4.42 -9.35
CA LYS A 157 -14.43 -3.07 -9.92
C LYS A 157 -13.07 -2.38 -9.81
N GLY A 158 -12.91 -1.23 -10.49
CA GLY A 158 -11.67 -0.45 -10.47
C GLY A 158 -10.62 -0.94 -11.45
N PHE A 159 -11.06 -1.57 -12.52
CA PHE A 159 -10.24 -1.89 -13.70
C PHE A 159 -10.79 -1.12 -14.90
N ASP A 160 -9.95 -0.31 -15.50
CA ASP A 160 -10.22 0.38 -16.74
C ASP A 160 -9.27 -0.18 -17.81
N LEU A 161 -9.73 -0.28 -19.04
CA LEU A 161 -8.96 -0.76 -20.17
C LEU A 161 -8.66 0.40 -21.11
N ALA A 162 -7.42 0.47 -21.58
CA ALA A 162 -7.03 1.39 -22.62
C ALA A 162 -6.60 0.61 -23.87
N GLY A 163 -6.99 1.11 -25.04
CA GLY A 163 -6.44 0.66 -26.32
C GLY A 163 -5.01 1.17 -26.51
N ILE A 164 -4.46 0.93 -27.71
CA ILE A 164 -3.12 1.41 -28.10
C ILE A 164 -3.02 2.95 -28.13
N ASP A 165 -4.17 3.61 -28.18
CA ASP A 165 -4.29 5.07 -28.13
C ASP A 165 -4.23 5.66 -26.71
N GLY A 166 -4.15 4.80 -25.69
CA GLY A 166 -4.07 5.19 -24.28
C GLY A 166 -5.36 5.77 -23.69
N LYS A 167 -6.49 5.65 -24.41
CA LYS A 167 -7.79 6.08 -23.88
C LYS A 167 -8.43 4.95 -23.11
N PHE A 168 -8.87 5.27 -21.91
CA PHE A 168 -9.57 4.35 -21.02
C PHE A 168 -11.08 4.40 -21.29
N ASP A 169 -11.71 3.22 -21.31
CA ASP A 169 -13.15 2.99 -21.37
C ASP A 169 -13.65 2.41 -20.05
#